data_37949167c22253c672694f1481c80bf8
#
_entry.id   37949167c22253c672694f1481c80bf8
#
_cell.length_a   1.000
_cell.length_b   1.000
_cell.length_c   1.000
_cell.angle_alpha   90.00
_cell.angle_beta   90.00
_cell.angle_gamma   90.00
#
_symmetry.space_group_name_H-M   'P 1'
#
loop_
_entity.id
_entity.type
_entity.pdbx_description
1 polymer ?
#
loop_
_entity_poly.entity_id
_entity_poly.type
_entity_poly.pdbx_seq_one_letter_code
_entity_poly.pdbx_strand_id
1 'polypeptide(L)'
;MYITHNNQTYANVRVYSTSGSVRFTGDSLSGVTELVGPVTVYADNDFELRVYTPGNFLRQDIKDGSWLLTNIPLPEPQPVVATPVVYDLLESTANMTRMLMKGEKPKTADEIIMCSALWDEWEPGKHTVDEIFTVGGDPWKVYQSYDNAVHPDIAPGNQAWYTFNKPLHGTTRETAREFIQPQAGTVDIYHTGEWCIFEGKACKAKRDTNFSPKDYPADWEAEE
;
A
#
# COMPACT_ATOMS: atom_id res chain seq x y z
N MET A 1 23.91 -38.73 -12.97
CA MET A 1 23.85 -37.73 -14.05
C MET A 1 24.73 -36.56 -13.67
N TYR A 2 25.48 -36.01 -14.58
CA TYR A 2 26.31 -34.84 -14.38
C TYR A 2 26.10 -33.81 -15.52
N ILE A 3 26.51 -32.58 -15.29
CA ILE A 3 26.52 -31.54 -16.33
C ILE A 3 27.91 -30.95 -16.47
N THR A 4 28.20 -30.41 -17.67
CA THR A 4 29.39 -29.59 -17.90
C THR A 4 28.97 -28.18 -18.30
N HIS A 5 29.70 -27.18 -17.78
CA HIS A 5 29.55 -25.79 -18.14
C HIS A 5 30.92 -25.10 -17.99
N ASN A 6 31.37 -24.35 -19.02
CA ASN A 6 32.67 -23.67 -19.05
C ASN A 6 33.87 -24.55 -18.62
N ASN A 7 33.95 -25.76 -19.14
CA ASN A 7 34.98 -26.77 -18.82
C ASN A 7 34.99 -27.25 -17.36
N GLN A 8 33.97 -26.93 -16.58
CA GLN A 8 33.73 -27.49 -15.24
C GLN A 8 32.70 -28.59 -15.29
N THR A 9 32.87 -29.62 -14.47
CA THR A 9 31.95 -30.73 -14.33
C THR A 9 31.25 -30.65 -12.97
N TYR A 10 29.93 -30.71 -12.98
CA TYR A 10 29.07 -30.70 -11.81
C TYR A 10 28.40 -32.06 -11.70
N ALA A 11 28.81 -32.86 -10.70
CA ALA A 11 28.30 -34.20 -10.47
C ALA A 11 26.97 -34.18 -9.64
N ASN A 12 26.23 -35.29 -9.72
CA ASN A 12 25.00 -35.53 -8.97
C ASN A 12 23.89 -34.47 -9.21
N VAL A 13 23.79 -34.01 -10.45
CA VAL A 13 22.79 -33.01 -10.84
C VAL A 13 21.50 -33.69 -11.31
N ARG A 14 20.37 -33.19 -10.85
CA ARG A 14 19.03 -33.53 -11.37
C ARG A 14 18.56 -32.47 -12.32
N VAL A 15 17.98 -32.89 -13.45
CA VAL A 15 17.52 -32.00 -14.50
C VAL A 15 16.01 -32.18 -14.67
N TYR A 16 15.27 -31.09 -14.57
CA TYR A 16 13.82 -31.03 -14.77
C TYR A 16 13.55 -30.11 -15.96
N SER A 17 12.96 -30.64 -17.03
CA SER A 17 12.66 -29.88 -18.23
C SER A 17 11.17 -29.88 -18.51
N THR A 18 10.65 -28.71 -18.85
CA THR A 18 9.26 -28.45 -19.31
C THR A 18 9.31 -27.73 -20.66
N SER A 19 8.14 -27.47 -21.27
CA SER A 19 8.02 -26.73 -22.54
C SER A 19 8.38 -25.25 -22.40
N GLY A 20 9.40 -24.82 -21.84
CA GLY A 20 9.77 -23.38 -21.72
C GLY A 20 10.69 -23.11 -20.57
N SER A 21 11.05 -24.14 -19.81
CA SER A 21 12.04 -23.98 -18.77
C SER A 21 12.81 -25.27 -18.51
N VAL A 22 14.03 -25.11 -18.01
CA VAL A 22 14.84 -26.22 -17.48
C VAL A 22 15.44 -25.80 -16.16
N ARG A 23 15.36 -26.69 -15.18
CA ARG A 23 15.95 -26.52 -13.86
C ARG A 23 16.98 -27.60 -13.59
N PHE A 24 18.15 -27.20 -13.17
CA PHE A 24 19.22 -28.03 -12.65
C PHE A 24 19.28 -27.91 -11.16
N THR A 25 19.38 -28.99 -10.42
CA THR A 25 19.50 -28.99 -8.94
C THR A 25 20.59 -29.95 -8.49
N GLY A 26 21.43 -29.53 -7.57
CA GLY A 26 22.51 -30.36 -7.00
C GLY A 26 23.45 -29.52 -6.14
N ASP A 27 23.98 -30.12 -5.07
CA ASP A 27 24.89 -29.43 -4.14
C ASP A 27 26.19 -28.94 -4.81
N SER A 28 26.57 -29.54 -5.96
CA SER A 28 27.72 -29.12 -6.73
C SER A 28 27.55 -27.83 -7.50
N LEU A 29 26.32 -27.30 -7.60
CA LEU A 29 25.98 -26.12 -8.41
C LEU A 29 26.18 -24.79 -7.64
N SER A 30 27.19 -24.71 -6.78
CA SER A 30 27.51 -23.54 -5.98
C SER A 30 28.53 -22.63 -6.67
N GLY A 31 28.50 -21.34 -6.31
CA GLY A 31 29.50 -20.35 -6.74
C GLY A 31 29.36 -19.83 -8.17
N VAL A 32 28.33 -20.25 -8.91
CA VAL A 32 28.04 -19.73 -10.27
C VAL A 32 27.00 -18.61 -10.13
N THR A 33 27.29 -17.46 -10.68
CA THR A 33 26.41 -16.28 -10.67
C THR A 33 25.71 -16.02 -11.99
N GLU A 34 26.28 -16.53 -13.08
CA GLU A 34 25.74 -16.39 -14.42
C GLU A 34 26.13 -17.59 -15.28
N LEU A 35 25.26 -18.05 -16.17
CA LEU A 35 25.53 -19.09 -17.15
C LEU A 35 25.84 -18.45 -18.50
N VAL A 36 27.11 -18.44 -18.88
CA VAL A 36 27.59 -17.99 -20.18
C VAL A 36 28.08 -19.19 -20.96
N GLY A 37 27.48 -19.45 -22.11
CA GLY A 37 27.78 -20.62 -22.89
C GLY A 37 26.91 -21.84 -22.59
N PRO A 38 27.08 -22.94 -23.33
CA PRO A 38 26.22 -24.11 -23.24
C PRO A 38 26.38 -24.88 -21.93
N VAL A 39 25.26 -25.44 -21.46
CA VAL A 39 25.19 -26.41 -20.37
C VAL A 39 24.89 -27.77 -21.01
N THR A 40 25.82 -28.70 -20.96
CA THR A 40 25.68 -30.05 -21.53
C THR A 40 25.35 -31.05 -20.40
N VAL A 41 24.36 -31.87 -20.62
CA VAL A 41 23.89 -32.90 -19.68
C VAL A 41 24.37 -34.24 -20.15
N TYR A 42 24.98 -34.99 -19.24
CA TYR A 42 25.50 -36.35 -19.48
C TYR A 42 24.85 -37.38 -18.56
N ALA A 43 24.65 -38.58 -19.09
CA ALA A 43 24.37 -39.74 -18.27
C ALA A 43 25.64 -40.21 -17.52
N ASP A 44 25.51 -41.10 -16.55
CA ASP A 44 26.64 -41.59 -15.76
C ASP A 44 27.62 -42.44 -16.56
N ASN A 45 27.27 -42.85 -17.79
CA ASN A 45 28.11 -43.56 -18.74
C ASN A 45 28.74 -42.66 -19.83
N ASP A 46 28.83 -41.35 -19.55
CA ASP A 46 29.38 -40.32 -20.42
C ASP A 46 28.60 -40.11 -21.74
N PHE A 47 27.38 -40.62 -21.84
CA PHE A 47 26.52 -40.36 -22.98
C PHE A 47 25.88 -38.99 -22.86
N GLU A 48 26.11 -38.13 -23.91
CA GLU A 48 25.48 -36.82 -23.99
C GLU A 48 23.97 -36.94 -24.19
N LEU A 49 23.21 -36.42 -23.26
CA LEU A 49 21.74 -36.44 -23.28
C LEU A 49 21.17 -35.20 -23.97
N ARG A 50 21.65 -34.03 -23.61
CA ARG A 50 21.11 -32.76 -24.12
C ARG A 50 22.04 -31.58 -23.84
N VAL A 51 21.99 -30.60 -24.75
CA VAL A 51 22.68 -29.31 -24.62
C VAL A 51 21.62 -28.23 -24.46
N TYR A 52 21.79 -27.38 -23.48
CA TYR A 52 20.96 -26.18 -23.25
C TYR A 52 21.82 -24.94 -23.43
N THR A 53 21.36 -24.03 -24.29
CA THR A 53 22.04 -22.75 -24.52
C THR A 53 21.29 -21.66 -23.74
N PRO A 54 21.89 -21.10 -22.69
CA PRO A 54 21.22 -20.10 -21.83
C PRO A 54 20.65 -18.90 -22.59
N GLY A 55 21.33 -18.44 -23.65
CA GLY A 55 20.84 -17.36 -24.50
C GLY A 55 19.55 -17.65 -25.28
N ASN A 56 19.10 -18.90 -25.33
CA ASN A 56 17.81 -19.29 -25.92
C ASN A 56 16.63 -19.15 -24.93
N PHE A 57 16.90 -18.73 -23.69
CA PHE A 57 15.90 -18.51 -22.66
C PHE A 57 15.78 -17.03 -22.35
N LEU A 58 14.57 -16.60 -21.98
CA LEU A 58 14.26 -15.20 -21.67
C LEU A 58 15.05 -14.71 -20.45
N ARG A 59 15.27 -15.59 -19.46
CA ARG A 59 16.01 -15.26 -18.23
C ARG A 59 16.66 -16.48 -17.57
N GLN A 60 17.59 -16.15 -16.70
CA GLN A 60 18.26 -17.09 -15.79
C GLN A 60 17.95 -16.72 -14.35
N ASP A 61 17.70 -17.71 -13.50
CA ASP A 61 17.58 -17.54 -12.04
C ASP A 61 18.55 -18.53 -11.39
N ILE A 62 19.68 -18.02 -10.91
CA ILE A 62 20.79 -18.82 -10.41
C ILE A 62 20.88 -18.61 -8.90
N LYS A 63 20.80 -19.70 -8.18
CA LYS A 63 20.95 -19.78 -6.72
C LYS A 63 21.86 -20.95 -6.39
N ASP A 64 22.48 -20.91 -5.22
CA ASP A 64 23.27 -22.04 -4.74
C ASP A 64 22.45 -23.33 -4.77
N GLY A 65 22.99 -24.36 -5.44
CA GLY A 65 22.33 -25.63 -5.60
C GLY A 65 21.19 -25.68 -6.62
N SER A 66 20.85 -24.56 -7.31
CA SER A 66 19.78 -24.55 -8.31
C SER A 66 19.99 -23.51 -9.41
N TRP A 67 19.97 -23.95 -10.67
CA TRP A 67 19.97 -23.08 -11.84
C TRP A 67 18.67 -23.26 -12.60
N LEU A 68 18.00 -22.19 -12.95
CA LEU A 68 16.78 -22.17 -13.75
C LEU A 68 17.00 -21.33 -14.99
N LEU A 69 16.80 -21.92 -16.17
CA LEU A 69 16.67 -21.23 -17.46
C LEU A 69 15.19 -21.25 -17.84
N THR A 70 14.59 -20.10 -18.15
CA THR A 70 13.14 -20.06 -18.39
C THR A 70 12.72 -18.99 -19.38
N ASN A 71 11.69 -19.29 -20.15
CA ASN A 71 10.96 -18.37 -21.02
C ASN A 71 9.72 -17.77 -20.35
N ILE A 72 9.51 -18.06 -19.08
CA ILE A 72 8.43 -17.42 -18.30
C ILE A 72 8.92 -16.03 -17.87
N PRO A 73 8.26 -14.94 -18.28
CA PRO A 73 8.61 -13.59 -17.84
C PRO A 73 8.45 -13.46 -16.33
N LEU A 74 9.16 -12.49 -15.74
CA LEU A 74 8.88 -12.09 -14.36
C LEU A 74 7.42 -11.60 -14.28
N PRO A 75 6.68 -11.97 -13.24
CA PRO A 75 5.38 -11.35 -13.02
C PRO A 75 5.59 -9.83 -12.92
N GLU A 76 4.75 -9.07 -13.62
CA GLU A 76 4.75 -7.63 -13.47
C GLU A 76 4.48 -7.30 -12.00
N PRO A 77 5.23 -6.36 -11.40
CA PRO A 77 4.94 -5.91 -10.06
C PRO A 77 3.51 -5.36 -10.03
N GLN A 78 2.66 -5.94 -9.19
CA GLN A 78 1.32 -5.42 -8.99
C GLN A 78 1.43 -4.02 -8.38
N PRO A 79 0.67 -3.04 -8.87
CA PRO A 79 0.65 -1.72 -8.27
C PRO A 79 0.24 -1.84 -6.80
N VAL A 80 1.02 -1.24 -5.91
CA VAL A 80 0.65 -1.14 -4.49
C VAL A 80 -0.49 -0.14 -4.39
N VAL A 81 -1.68 -0.63 -4.06
CA VAL A 81 -2.87 0.21 -3.84
C VAL A 81 -2.81 0.69 -2.39
N ALA A 82 -2.68 2.00 -2.21
CA ALA A 82 -2.79 2.61 -0.88
C ALA A 82 -4.25 2.57 -0.41
N THR A 83 -4.44 2.20 0.84
CA THR A 83 -5.73 2.24 1.53
C THR A 83 -5.56 2.94 2.87
N PRO A 84 -6.60 3.61 3.40
CA PRO A 84 -6.56 4.15 4.75
C PRO A 84 -6.22 3.08 5.78
N VAL A 85 -5.41 3.45 6.76
CA VAL A 85 -5.15 2.58 7.91
C VAL A 85 -6.40 2.55 8.78
N VAL A 86 -6.92 1.35 9.04
CA VAL A 86 -8.06 1.17 9.95
C VAL A 86 -7.50 0.94 11.37
N TYR A 87 -7.76 1.87 12.27
CA TYR A 87 -7.43 1.74 13.69
C TYR A 87 -8.55 0.99 14.39
N ASP A 88 -8.31 -0.27 14.74
CA ASP A 88 -9.27 -1.08 15.48
C ASP A 88 -9.43 -0.60 16.94
N LEU A 89 -10.36 -1.22 17.69
CA LEU A 89 -10.65 -0.85 19.06
C LEU A 89 -9.42 -1.01 19.98
N LEU A 90 -8.58 -2.03 19.73
CA LEU A 90 -7.38 -2.29 20.55
C LEU A 90 -6.32 -1.22 20.32
N GLU A 91 -6.04 -0.90 19.06
CA GLU A 91 -5.09 0.13 18.67
C GLU A 91 -5.55 1.53 19.12
N SER A 92 -6.81 1.86 18.88
CA SER A 92 -7.41 3.12 19.32
C SER A 92 -7.37 3.27 20.86
N THR A 93 -7.67 2.20 21.60
CA THR A 93 -7.57 2.18 23.07
C THR A 93 -6.13 2.35 23.52
N ALA A 94 -5.16 1.69 22.87
CA ALA A 94 -3.75 1.83 23.20
C ALA A 94 -3.24 3.26 22.94
N ASN A 95 -3.65 3.88 21.84
CA ASN A 95 -3.29 5.25 21.50
C ASN A 95 -3.89 6.24 22.52
N MET A 96 -5.18 6.12 22.83
CA MET A 96 -5.85 6.94 23.85
C MET A 96 -5.17 6.77 25.23
N THR A 97 -4.87 5.55 25.63
CA THR A 97 -4.22 5.27 26.93
C THR A 97 -2.84 5.94 27.01
N ARG A 98 -2.03 5.88 25.94
CA ARG A 98 -0.71 6.55 25.92
C ARG A 98 -0.84 8.05 26.10
N MET A 99 -1.84 8.70 25.50
CA MET A 99 -2.10 10.13 25.64
C MET A 99 -2.55 10.46 27.08
N LEU A 100 -3.50 9.71 27.62
CA LEU A 100 -4.00 9.90 28.98
C LEU A 100 -2.91 9.69 30.04
N MET A 101 -1.99 8.74 29.87
CA MET A 101 -0.85 8.55 30.76
C MET A 101 0.11 9.75 30.79
N LYS A 102 0.13 10.55 29.72
CA LYS A 102 0.87 11.83 29.65
C LYS A 102 0.06 13.02 30.15
N GLY A 103 -1.18 12.80 30.57
CA GLY A 103 -2.11 13.88 30.94
C GLY A 103 -2.67 14.65 29.73
N GLU A 104 -2.65 14.04 28.56
CA GLU A 104 -3.09 14.63 27.29
C GLU A 104 -4.43 14.02 26.84
N LYS A 105 -5.14 14.75 25.99
CA LYS A 105 -6.29 14.25 25.23
C LYS A 105 -6.01 14.47 23.75
N PRO A 106 -6.62 13.69 22.84
CA PRO A 106 -6.49 13.94 21.40
C PRO A 106 -6.88 15.38 21.05
N LYS A 107 -6.00 16.09 20.35
CA LYS A 107 -6.18 17.50 19.95
C LYS A 107 -5.98 17.72 18.47
N THR A 108 -5.02 17.00 17.88
CA THR A 108 -4.73 17.09 16.46
C THR A 108 -5.61 16.13 15.66
N ALA A 109 -5.76 16.38 14.37
CA ALA A 109 -6.48 15.48 13.48
C ALA A 109 -5.88 14.06 13.51
N ASP A 110 -4.55 13.95 13.47
CA ASP A 110 -3.86 12.67 13.53
C ASP A 110 -4.18 11.89 14.81
N GLU A 111 -4.11 12.54 15.98
CA GLU A 111 -4.43 11.91 17.26
C GLU A 111 -5.87 11.44 17.33
N ILE A 112 -6.81 12.22 16.78
CA ILE A 112 -8.23 11.86 16.73
C ILE A 112 -8.44 10.68 15.79
N ILE A 113 -7.81 10.69 14.60
CA ILE A 113 -7.87 9.61 13.62
C ILE A 113 -7.30 8.30 14.21
N MET A 114 -6.18 8.37 14.92
CA MET A 114 -5.56 7.21 15.58
C MET A 114 -6.42 6.61 16.71
N CYS A 115 -7.46 7.31 17.12
CA CYS A 115 -8.45 6.87 18.12
C CYS A 115 -9.84 6.65 17.51
N SER A 116 -9.95 6.48 16.19
CA SER A 116 -11.24 6.50 15.46
C SER A 116 -12.27 5.51 15.98
N ALA A 117 -11.86 4.30 16.38
CA ALA A 117 -12.79 3.30 16.89
C ALA A 117 -13.39 3.61 18.28
N LEU A 118 -12.98 4.71 18.91
CA LEU A 118 -13.52 5.17 20.20
C LEU A 118 -14.57 6.29 20.06
N TRP A 119 -14.78 6.80 18.86
CA TRP A 119 -15.80 7.82 18.61
C TRP A 119 -17.09 7.15 18.14
N ASP A 120 -18.21 7.69 18.60
CA ASP A 120 -19.54 7.20 18.19
C ASP A 120 -19.78 7.51 16.70
N GLU A 121 -20.53 6.64 16.03
CA GLU A 121 -21.00 6.91 14.66
C GLU A 121 -22.05 8.02 14.71
N TRP A 122 -22.05 8.90 13.70
CA TRP A 122 -23.00 10.01 13.63
C TRP A 122 -24.44 9.50 13.59
N GLU A 123 -25.27 10.08 14.44
CA GLU A 123 -26.71 9.85 14.46
C GLU A 123 -27.47 11.18 14.42
N PRO A 124 -28.69 11.24 13.82
CA PRO A 124 -29.49 12.43 13.85
C PRO A 124 -29.80 12.88 15.28
N GLY A 125 -29.58 14.16 15.58
CA GLY A 125 -29.79 14.70 16.92
C GLY A 125 -29.24 16.10 17.10
N LYS A 126 -28.99 16.45 18.36
CA LYS A 126 -28.39 17.71 18.73
C LYS A 126 -26.87 17.57 18.85
N HIS A 127 -26.16 18.35 18.06
CA HIS A 127 -24.70 18.35 18.00
C HIS A 127 -24.13 19.68 18.47
N THR A 128 -23.01 19.61 19.18
CA THR A 128 -22.33 20.79 19.73
C THR A 128 -20.98 21.01 19.08
N VAL A 129 -20.55 22.26 19.04
CA VAL A 129 -19.22 22.61 18.47
C VAL A 129 -18.12 21.81 19.18
N ASP A 130 -17.09 21.39 18.42
CA ASP A 130 -15.97 20.56 18.86
C ASP A 130 -16.30 19.08 19.16
N GLU A 131 -17.54 18.66 18.99
CA GLU A 131 -17.91 17.25 19.05
C GLU A 131 -17.21 16.47 17.93
N ILE A 132 -16.71 15.28 18.27
CA ILE A 132 -16.09 14.33 17.33
C ILE A 132 -17.02 13.12 17.22
N PHE A 133 -17.25 12.68 15.99
CA PHE A 133 -18.01 11.48 15.64
C PHE A 133 -17.38 10.82 14.41
N THR A 134 -17.84 9.65 14.03
CA THR A 134 -17.42 8.98 12.79
C THR A 134 -18.55 8.95 11.77
N VAL A 135 -18.17 8.89 10.50
CA VAL A 135 -19.05 8.58 9.38
C VAL A 135 -18.40 7.45 8.59
N GLY A 136 -18.96 6.27 8.66
CA GLY A 136 -18.37 5.08 8.07
C GLY A 136 -17.00 4.71 8.67
N GLY A 137 -16.76 5.07 9.94
CA GLY A 137 -15.50 4.88 10.65
C GLY A 137 -14.46 5.99 10.46
N ASP A 138 -14.68 6.96 9.58
CA ASP A 138 -13.81 8.11 9.42
C ASP A 138 -14.22 9.27 10.34
N PRO A 139 -13.27 9.87 11.09
CA PRO A 139 -13.60 10.93 12.04
C PRO A 139 -13.96 12.25 11.38
N TRP A 140 -14.99 12.86 11.90
CA TRP A 140 -15.51 14.18 11.56
C TRP A 140 -15.58 15.05 12.80
N LYS A 141 -15.66 16.35 12.59
CA LYS A 141 -15.78 17.35 13.66
C LYS A 141 -16.93 18.32 13.39
N VAL A 142 -17.66 18.66 14.45
CA VAL A 142 -18.68 19.73 14.43
C VAL A 142 -18.02 21.10 14.56
N TYR A 143 -18.25 21.97 13.61
CA TYR A 143 -17.75 23.35 13.59
C TYR A 143 -18.82 24.38 13.95
N GLN A 144 -20.10 24.06 13.76
CA GLN A 144 -21.22 24.89 14.21
C GLN A 144 -22.26 23.98 14.84
N SER A 145 -22.76 24.38 16.04
CA SER A 145 -23.80 23.61 16.72
C SER A 145 -25.10 23.61 15.92
N TYR A 146 -25.79 22.48 15.90
CA TYR A 146 -27.08 22.33 15.24
C TYR A 146 -27.97 21.31 15.95
N ASP A 147 -29.25 21.30 15.57
CA ASP A 147 -30.21 20.30 15.99
C ASP A 147 -30.86 19.71 14.73
N ASN A 148 -30.47 18.48 14.39
CA ASN A 148 -30.96 17.78 13.22
C ASN A 148 -32.45 17.39 13.31
N ALA A 149 -33.02 17.34 14.53
CA ALA A 149 -34.45 17.14 14.68
C ALA A 149 -35.26 18.33 14.17
N VAL A 150 -34.67 19.56 14.23
CA VAL A 150 -35.27 20.80 13.74
C VAL A 150 -34.87 21.09 12.30
N HIS A 151 -33.63 20.73 11.96
CA HIS A 151 -33.03 20.96 10.64
C HIS A 151 -32.49 19.65 10.07
N PRO A 152 -33.35 18.75 9.55
CA PRO A 152 -32.96 17.39 9.13
C PRO A 152 -31.97 17.37 7.97
N ASP A 153 -31.85 18.45 7.23
CA ASP A 153 -30.91 18.56 6.11
C ASP A 153 -29.45 18.76 6.55
N ILE A 154 -29.22 19.14 7.83
CA ILE A 154 -27.86 19.30 8.36
C ILE A 154 -27.31 17.92 8.73
N ALA A 155 -26.57 17.34 7.79
CA ALA A 155 -25.92 16.04 7.96
C ALA A 155 -24.50 16.10 7.39
N PRO A 156 -23.58 15.23 7.87
CA PRO A 156 -22.25 15.11 7.30
C PRO A 156 -22.31 14.84 5.79
N GLY A 157 -21.47 15.53 5.02
CA GLY A 157 -21.40 15.38 3.54
C GLY A 157 -22.52 16.09 2.77
N ASN A 158 -23.50 16.71 3.42
CA ASN A 158 -24.49 17.54 2.72
C ASN A 158 -23.86 18.86 2.25
N GLN A 159 -23.86 19.06 0.94
CA GLN A 159 -23.23 20.22 0.28
C GLN A 159 -23.79 21.58 0.75
N ALA A 160 -25.09 21.65 1.05
CA ALA A 160 -25.71 22.89 1.51
C ALA A 160 -25.25 23.32 2.89
N TRP A 161 -24.74 22.38 3.70
CA TRP A 161 -24.42 22.59 5.12
C TRP A 161 -22.97 22.20 5.46
N TYR A 162 -22.07 22.29 4.48
CA TYR A 162 -20.66 21.91 4.61
C TYR A 162 -19.92 22.64 5.75
N THR A 163 -20.41 23.78 6.23
CA THR A 163 -19.76 24.53 7.31
C THR A 163 -20.05 23.97 8.71
N PHE A 164 -21.03 23.07 8.85
CA PHE A 164 -21.42 22.51 10.14
C PHE A 164 -20.57 21.33 10.55
N ASN A 165 -20.32 20.42 9.61
CA ASN A 165 -19.55 19.20 9.84
C ASN A 165 -18.43 19.07 8.81
N LYS A 166 -17.24 18.71 9.25
CA LYS A 166 -16.10 18.55 8.37
C LYS A 166 -15.36 17.25 8.64
N PRO A 167 -14.90 16.56 7.60
CA PRO A 167 -13.96 15.46 7.77
C PRO A 167 -12.65 15.96 8.37
N LEU A 168 -11.98 15.13 9.15
CA LEU A 168 -10.64 15.40 9.63
C LEU A 168 -9.61 14.84 8.64
N HIS A 169 -8.68 15.70 8.25
CA HIS A 169 -7.58 15.33 7.37
C HIS A 169 -6.32 15.06 8.19
N GLY A 170 -5.67 13.90 7.97
CA GLY A 170 -4.42 13.56 8.61
C GLY A 170 -3.24 14.30 8.00
N THR A 171 -2.17 14.46 8.76
CA THR A 171 -0.92 15.10 8.30
C THR A 171 0.21 14.10 8.06
N THR A 172 -0.07 12.81 8.22
CA THR A 172 0.84 11.72 7.93
C THR A 172 0.19 10.70 6.98
N ARG A 173 0.99 9.85 6.34
CA ARG A 173 0.48 8.79 5.48
C ARG A 173 -0.40 7.80 6.24
N GLU A 174 -0.05 7.47 7.48
CA GLU A 174 -0.77 6.52 8.34
C GLU A 174 -2.15 7.06 8.75
N THR A 175 -2.30 8.37 8.80
CA THR A 175 -3.56 9.04 9.14
C THR A 175 -4.30 9.57 7.92
N ALA A 176 -3.80 9.33 6.71
CA ALA A 176 -4.49 9.65 5.47
C ALA A 176 -5.84 8.91 5.39
N ARG A 177 -6.90 9.63 5.03
CA ARG A 177 -8.25 9.10 4.81
C ARG A 177 -8.58 9.15 3.32
N GLU A 178 -9.65 8.46 2.91
CA GLU A 178 -10.15 8.61 1.54
C GLU A 178 -10.42 10.08 1.23
N PHE A 179 -10.09 10.49 0.01
CA PHE A 179 -10.30 11.86 -0.44
C PHE A 179 -11.81 12.19 -0.41
N ILE A 180 -12.16 13.24 0.29
CA ILE A 180 -13.50 13.80 0.28
C ILE A 180 -13.44 15.15 -0.44
N GLN A 181 -14.23 15.31 -1.51
CA GLN A 181 -14.25 16.54 -2.28
C GLN A 181 -14.73 17.71 -1.41
N PRO A 182 -13.90 18.75 -1.18
CA PRO A 182 -14.32 19.96 -0.51
C PRO A 182 -15.48 20.64 -1.26
N GLN A 183 -16.46 21.12 -0.52
CA GLN A 183 -17.73 21.54 -1.14
C GLN A 183 -17.70 22.97 -1.64
N ALA A 184 -17.19 23.90 -0.87
CA ALA A 184 -17.08 25.30 -1.29
C ALA A 184 -16.17 26.12 -0.35
N GLY A 185 -15.47 27.06 -0.94
CA GLY A 185 -14.71 28.05 -0.20
C GLY A 185 -13.44 27.49 0.46
N THR A 186 -13.15 27.97 1.65
CA THR A 186 -11.90 27.70 2.37
C THR A 186 -12.11 26.92 3.68
N VAL A 187 -13.31 26.38 3.89
CA VAL A 187 -13.69 25.86 5.22
C VAL A 187 -13.35 24.39 5.39
N ASP A 188 -13.49 23.57 4.37
CA ASP A 188 -13.26 22.11 4.35
C ASP A 188 -12.15 21.68 3.39
N ILE A 189 -11.30 22.63 2.97
CA ILE A 189 -10.19 22.39 2.04
C ILE A 189 -9.10 21.52 2.69
N TYR A 190 -8.27 20.93 1.85
CA TYR A 190 -7.01 20.33 2.27
C TYR A 190 -5.96 21.41 2.45
N HIS A 191 -5.34 21.44 3.63
CA HIS A 191 -4.25 22.37 3.91
C HIS A 191 -2.90 21.78 3.54
N THR A 192 -1.93 22.64 3.34
CA THR A 192 -0.55 22.26 3.07
C THR A 192 -0.04 21.23 4.08
N GLY A 193 0.40 20.08 3.59
CA GLY A 193 0.92 18.98 4.41
C GLY A 193 -0.10 17.93 4.81
N GLU A 194 -1.39 18.15 4.58
CA GLU A 194 -2.42 17.13 4.79
C GLU A 194 -2.39 16.05 3.70
N TRP A 195 -2.80 14.86 4.09
CA TRP A 195 -2.77 13.67 3.25
C TRP A 195 -4.17 13.13 2.97
N CYS A 196 -4.33 12.57 1.76
CA CYS A 196 -5.49 11.75 1.42
C CYS A 196 -5.07 10.50 0.64
N ILE A 197 -6.00 9.55 0.55
CA ILE A 197 -5.93 8.43 -0.39
C ILE A 197 -6.87 8.78 -1.56
N PHE A 198 -6.33 8.84 -2.77
CA PHE A 198 -7.09 9.13 -3.97
C PHE A 198 -6.80 8.10 -5.07
N GLU A 199 -7.83 7.40 -5.51
CA GLU A 199 -7.71 6.32 -6.52
C GLU A 199 -6.61 5.30 -6.15
N GLY A 200 -6.49 4.95 -4.86
CA GLY A 200 -5.53 3.99 -4.34
C GLY A 200 -4.08 4.51 -4.26
N LYS A 201 -3.88 5.82 -4.31
CA LYS A 201 -2.57 6.47 -4.12
C LYS A 201 -2.60 7.39 -2.93
N ALA A 202 -1.54 7.37 -2.12
CA ALA A 202 -1.35 8.34 -1.06
C ALA A 202 -0.88 9.67 -1.67
N CYS A 203 -1.62 10.73 -1.39
CA CYS A 203 -1.38 12.06 -1.93
C CYS A 203 -1.25 13.08 -0.80
N LYS A 204 -0.19 13.90 -0.86
CA LYS A 204 0.07 14.99 0.08
C LYS A 204 -0.20 16.34 -0.57
N ALA A 205 -0.95 17.20 0.12
CA ALA A 205 -1.18 18.57 -0.35
C ALA A 205 0.09 19.41 -0.23
N LYS A 206 0.58 19.95 -1.34
CA LYS A 206 1.73 20.87 -1.39
C LYS A 206 1.35 22.32 -1.04
N ARG A 207 0.10 22.64 -1.17
CA ARG A 207 -0.52 23.93 -0.82
C ARG A 207 -1.98 23.71 -0.44
N ASP A 208 -2.60 24.74 0.12
CA ASP A 208 -4.02 24.73 0.38
C ASP A 208 -4.81 24.57 -0.93
N THR A 209 -5.71 23.60 -0.98
CA THR A 209 -6.44 23.26 -2.20
C THR A 209 -7.82 22.66 -1.89
N ASN A 210 -8.78 22.99 -2.78
CA ASN A 210 -10.11 22.39 -2.81
C ASN A 210 -10.32 21.50 -4.03
N PHE A 211 -9.26 21.25 -4.81
CA PHE A 211 -9.29 20.40 -5.99
C PHE A 211 -8.78 18.99 -5.68
N SER A 212 -9.34 18.02 -6.39
CA SER A 212 -8.83 16.65 -6.30
C SER A 212 -7.42 16.53 -6.90
N PRO A 213 -6.65 15.48 -6.51
CA PRO A 213 -5.37 15.17 -7.16
C PRO A 213 -5.48 14.99 -8.68
N LYS A 214 -6.64 14.55 -9.17
CA LYS A 214 -6.90 14.37 -10.59
C LYS A 214 -7.17 15.70 -11.30
N ASP A 215 -7.97 16.58 -10.70
CA ASP A 215 -8.39 17.84 -11.32
C ASP A 215 -7.25 18.85 -11.31
N TYR A 216 -6.39 18.84 -10.28
CA TYR A 216 -5.26 19.75 -10.18
C TYR A 216 -4.01 19.06 -9.59
N PRO A 217 -3.31 18.20 -10.36
CA PRO A 217 -2.15 17.45 -9.91
C PRO A 217 -1.00 18.31 -9.39
N ALA A 218 -0.92 19.58 -9.82
CA ALA A 218 0.13 20.51 -9.38
C ALA A 218 0.09 20.82 -7.89
N ASP A 219 -1.08 20.70 -7.25
CA ASP A 219 -1.27 20.94 -5.82
C ASP A 219 -0.89 19.75 -4.94
N TRP A 220 -0.66 18.60 -5.56
CA TRP A 220 -0.46 17.34 -4.86
C TRP A 220 0.90 16.72 -5.15
N GLU A 221 1.42 15.99 -4.22
CA GLU A 221 2.54 15.08 -4.33
C GLU A 221 2.00 13.67 -4.10
N ALA A 222 2.06 12.83 -5.12
CA ALA A 222 1.66 11.43 -5.01
C ALA A 222 2.88 10.59 -4.61
N GLU A 223 2.74 9.72 -3.61
CA GLU A 223 3.72 8.68 -3.34
C GLU A 223 3.43 7.46 -4.23
N GLU A 224 4.51 6.91 -4.81
CA GLU A 224 4.49 5.68 -5.61
C GLU A 224 4.47 4.42 -4.75
#